data_408cc98c304cf977e34eb1a23d974ff8
#
_entry.id   408cc98c304cf977e34eb1a23d974ff8
#
_cell.length_a   1.000
_cell.length_b   1.000
_cell.length_c   1.000
_cell.angle_alpha   90.00
_cell.angle_beta   90.00
_cell.angle_gamma   90.00
#
_symmetry.space_group_name_H-M   'P 1'
#
loop_
_entity.id
_entity.type
_entity.pdbx_description
1 polymer ?
#
loop_
_entity_poly.entity_id
_entity_poly.type
_entity_poly.pdbx_seq_one_letter_code
_entity_poly.pdbx_strand_id
1 'polypeptide(L)'
;MIAILTADIINSRKVPTEKWLGNFKLLLNQFGTSPKDWEIYRGDEFQLAIANPENALWVAFQIKAYFKSLQLDVRMSIGFGEQNYKGEKITESNGSAFVRSGELFETLKKQKVNLALNSGNNSFDKDLNLMLRLSASFTDSWLQQSAEFVLVALQNPTFSQEEIGNILGINQAAVSRRQKRSHFELLLQLEQS
;
A
#
# COMPACT_ATOMS: atom_id res chain seq x y z
N MET A 1 -15.90 12.25 -1.28
CA MET A 1 -15.40 10.94 -0.76
C MET A 1 -13.91 10.87 -0.98
N ILE A 2 -13.14 10.41 0.01
CA ILE A 2 -11.69 10.16 -0.04
C ILE A 2 -11.40 8.77 0.54
N ALA A 3 -10.16 8.29 0.42
CA ALA A 3 -9.69 7.15 1.19
C ALA A 3 -8.58 7.58 2.17
N ILE A 4 -8.62 7.06 3.38
CA ILE A 4 -7.56 7.21 4.39
C ILE A 4 -6.90 5.86 4.61
N LEU A 5 -5.60 5.82 4.43
CA LEU A 5 -4.76 4.67 4.71
C LEU A 5 -4.06 4.91 6.06
N THR A 6 -4.29 4.03 7.04
CA THR A 6 -3.59 3.99 8.33
C THR A 6 -2.76 2.71 8.39
N ALA A 7 -1.50 2.82 8.76
CA ALA A 7 -0.55 1.71 8.61
C ALA A 7 0.55 1.69 9.66
N ASP A 8 1.14 0.49 9.84
CA ASP A 8 2.40 0.29 10.55
C ASP A 8 3.37 -0.61 9.77
N ILE A 9 4.66 -0.34 9.93
CA ILE A 9 5.71 -1.13 9.28
C ILE A 9 6.05 -2.33 10.17
N ILE A 10 5.77 -3.52 9.65
CA ILE A 10 6.02 -4.78 10.37
C ILE A 10 7.52 -5.07 10.39
N ASN A 11 8.05 -5.35 11.58
CA ASN A 11 9.48 -5.60 11.80
C ASN A 11 10.39 -4.41 11.43
N SER A 12 9.92 -3.18 11.53
CA SER A 12 10.66 -1.94 11.22
C SER A 12 12.09 -1.92 11.77
N ARG A 13 12.32 -2.52 12.94
CA ARG A 13 13.63 -2.60 13.62
C ARG A 13 14.64 -3.55 12.96
N LYS A 14 14.24 -4.40 12.01
CA LYS A 14 15.16 -5.31 11.29
C LYS A 14 16.04 -4.60 10.27
N VAL A 15 15.62 -3.43 9.81
CA VAL A 15 16.34 -2.63 8.83
C VAL A 15 16.55 -1.23 9.41
N PRO A 16 17.78 -0.70 9.44
CA PRO A 16 18.04 0.67 9.92
C PRO A 16 17.15 1.70 9.24
N THR A 17 16.59 2.62 10.01
CA THR A 17 15.60 3.61 9.53
C THR A 17 16.13 4.44 8.36
N GLU A 18 17.42 4.76 8.36
CA GLU A 18 18.09 5.54 7.31
C GLU A 18 18.03 4.86 5.93
N LYS A 19 17.90 3.53 5.89
CA LYS A 19 17.87 2.76 4.64
C LYS A 19 16.51 2.79 3.94
N TRP A 20 15.44 3.08 4.66
CA TRP A 20 14.10 3.06 4.07
C TRP A 20 13.35 4.39 4.15
N LEU A 21 13.57 5.20 5.18
CA LEU A 21 12.75 6.38 5.45
C LEU A 21 12.81 7.42 4.34
N GLY A 22 14.00 7.69 3.79
CA GLY A 22 14.19 8.70 2.74
C GLY A 22 13.39 8.36 1.48
N ASN A 23 13.59 7.15 0.96
CA ASN A 23 12.89 6.68 -0.25
C ASN A 23 11.39 6.47 0.01
N PHE A 24 10.99 6.09 1.22
CA PHE A 24 9.58 5.99 1.56
C PHE A 24 8.88 7.37 1.54
N LYS A 25 9.53 8.41 2.06
CA LYS A 25 9.00 9.79 1.94
C LYS A 25 8.88 10.23 0.49
N LEU A 26 9.83 9.87 -0.38
CA LEU A 26 9.75 10.15 -1.81
C LEU A 26 8.55 9.43 -2.46
N LEU A 27 8.29 8.19 -2.06
CA LEU A 27 7.10 7.45 -2.51
C LEU A 27 5.81 8.13 -2.04
N LEU A 28 5.70 8.49 -0.75
CA LEU A 28 4.51 9.16 -0.22
C LEU A 28 4.26 10.53 -0.86
N ASN A 29 5.33 11.26 -1.22
CA ASN A 29 5.23 12.55 -1.91
C ASN A 29 4.62 12.46 -3.32
N GLN A 30 4.54 11.26 -3.92
CA GLN A 30 3.81 11.05 -5.17
C GLN A 30 2.29 11.14 -4.97
N PHE A 31 1.80 10.96 -3.76
CA PHE A 31 0.38 10.90 -3.43
C PHE A 31 -0.13 12.13 -2.68
N GLY A 32 0.77 12.99 -2.19
CA GLY A 32 0.40 14.20 -1.45
C GLY A 32 1.59 14.83 -0.74
N THR A 33 1.34 15.86 0.04
CA THR A 33 2.35 16.65 0.74
C THR A 33 2.29 16.42 2.26
N SER A 34 3.46 16.28 2.88
CA SER A 34 3.57 16.23 4.35
C SER A 34 3.60 17.64 4.94
N PRO A 35 3.00 17.87 6.10
CA PRO A 35 2.25 16.93 6.94
C PRO A 35 0.74 16.91 6.63
N LYS A 36 0.30 17.58 5.55
CA LYS A 36 -1.11 17.85 5.23
C LYS A 36 -1.85 16.62 4.72
N ASP A 37 -1.21 15.86 3.84
CA ASP A 37 -1.82 14.72 3.17
C ASP A 37 -1.22 13.38 3.63
N TRP A 38 -0.02 13.39 4.24
CA TRP A 38 0.56 12.23 4.91
C TRP A 38 1.49 12.64 6.05
N GLU A 39 1.60 11.78 7.05
CA GLU A 39 2.53 11.93 8.16
C GLU A 39 2.99 10.56 8.67
N ILE A 40 4.29 10.46 9.04
CA ILE A 40 4.85 9.30 9.73
C ILE A 40 4.99 9.71 11.20
N TYR A 41 4.40 8.94 12.10
CA TYR A 41 4.40 9.19 13.54
C TYR A 41 4.78 7.91 14.30
N ARG A 42 5.23 8.06 15.56
CA ARG A 42 5.68 6.94 16.40
C ARG A 42 6.75 6.04 15.80
N GLY A 43 7.50 6.54 14.81
CA GLY A 43 8.64 5.85 14.20
C GLY A 43 8.29 4.94 13.03
N ASP A 44 7.22 4.17 13.11
CA ASP A 44 6.82 3.18 12.11
C ASP A 44 5.33 3.18 11.74
N GLU A 45 4.52 3.99 12.41
CA GLU A 45 3.13 4.22 12.04
C GLU A 45 3.03 5.43 11.09
N PHE A 46 2.15 5.35 10.09
CA PHE A 46 1.90 6.46 9.18
C PHE A 46 0.44 6.51 8.73
N GLN A 47 0.03 7.69 8.28
CA GLN A 47 -1.28 7.94 7.72
C GLN A 47 -1.13 8.67 6.38
N LEU A 48 -1.95 8.32 5.40
CA LEU A 48 -1.98 8.90 4.07
C LEU A 48 -3.42 9.13 3.63
N ALA A 49 -3.74 10.35 3.17
CA ALA A 49 -4.98 10.68 2.50
C ALA A 49 -4.82 10.47 0.99
N ILE A 50 -5.71 9.70 0.40
CA ILE A 50 -5.77 9.42 -1.03
C ILE A 50 -6.98 10.14 -1.60
N ALA A 51 -6.74 11.23 -2.32
CA ALA A 51 -7.79 12.14 -2.80
C ALA A 51 -8.74 11.47 -3.80
N ASN A 52 -8.19 10.61 -4.70
CA ASN A 52 -9.02 9.76 -5.56
C ASN A 52 -9.11 8.36 -4.93
N PRO A 53 -10.27 8.00 -4.31
CA PRO A 53 -10.42 6.72 -3.62
C PRO A 53 -10.27 5.49 -4.53
N GLU A 54 -10.48 5.62 -5.83
CA GLU A 54 -10.28 4.54 -6.81
C GLU A 54 -8.82 4.07 -6.85
N ASN A 55 -7.87 4.95 -6.51
CA ASN A 55 -6.44 4.60 -6.48
C ASN A 55 -6.01 3.94 -5.15
N ALA A 56 -6.91 3.71 -4.21
CA ALA A 56 -6.52 3.31 -2.85
C ALA A 56 -5.79 1.96 -2.81
N LEU A 57 -6.24 0.97 -3.58
CA LEU A 57 -5.56 -0.34 -3.68
C LEU A 57 -4.24 -0.24 -4.43
N TRP A 58 -4.21 0.55 -5.52
CA TRP A 58 -2.99 0.81 -6.28
C TRP A 58 -1.88 1.39 -5.39
N VAL A 59 -2.22 2.39 -4.59
CA VAL A 59 -1.31 3.01 -3.61
C VAL A 59 -0.88 2.01 -2.55
N ALA A 60 -1.83 1.26 -1.98
CA ALA A 60 -1.52 0.26 -0.96
C ALA A 60 -0.57 -0.83 -1.46
N PHE A 61 -0.74 -1.31 -2.70
CA PHE A 61 0.16 -2.31 -3.28
C PHE A 61 1.54 -1.75 -3.62
N GLN A 62 1.66 -0.47 -4.01
CA GLN A 62 2.97 0.17 -4.15
C GLN A 62 3.71 0.25 -2.82
N ILE A 63 3.03 0.65 -1.75
CA ILE A 63 3.59 0.72 -0.41
C ILE A 63 4.02 -0.69 0.06
N LYS A 64 3.16 -1.70 -0.15
CA LYS A 64 3.49 -3.08 0.19
C LYS A 64 4.71 -3.59 -0.58
N ALA A 65 4.76 -3.37 -1.89
CA ALA A 65 5.88 -3.76 -2.73
C ALA A 65 7.18 -3.05 -2.31
N TYR A 66 7.10 -1.77 -1.95
CA TYR A 66 8.24 -1.02 -1.41
C TYR A 66 8.82 -1.70 -0.16
N PHE A 67 8.01 -1.98 0.85
CA PHE A 67 8.52 -2.62 2.07
C PHE A 67 8.97 -4.07 1.84
N LYS A 68 8.26 -4.83 1.02
CA LYS A 68 8.68 -6.20 0.65
C LYS A 68 10.01 -6.22 -0.11
N SER A 69 10.33 -5.19 -0.91
CA SER A 69 11.64 -5.07 -1.56
C SER A 69 12.80 -4.87 -0.58
N LEU A 70 12.50 -4.40 0.63
CA LEU A 70 13.44 -4.23 1.73
C LEU A 70 13.41 -5.38 2.75
N GLN A 71 12.72 -6.48 2.45
CA GLN A 71 12.49 -7.62 3.34
C GLN A 71 11.75 -7.22 4.65
N LEU A 72 11.02 -6.12 4.60
CA LEU A 72 10.04 -5.70 5.59
C LEU A 72 8.63 -6.05 5.11
N ASP A 73 7.63 -5.78 5.92
CA ASP A 73 6.23 -5.83 5.52
C ASP A 73 5.48 -4.63 6.10
N VAL A 74 4.23 -4.46 5.72
CA VAL A 74 3.39 -3.35 6.18
C VAL A 74 1.98 -3.87 6.44
N ARG A 75 1.37 -3.39 7.53
CA ARG A 75 -0.05 -3.60 7.80
C ARG A 75 -0.78 -2.31 7.50
N MET A 76 -1.85 -2.39 6.72
CA MET A 76 -2.59 -1.24 6.22
C MET A 76 -4.09 -1.47 6.34
N SER A 77 -4.80 -0.48 6.84
CA SER A 77 -6.26 -0.37 6.77
C SER A 77 -6.63 0.79 5.87
N ILE A 78 -7.64 0.61 5.02
CA ILE A 78 -8.16 1.65 4.15
C ILE A 78 -9.59 1.96 4.57
N GLY A 79 -9.86 3.21 4.97
CA GLY A 79 -11.20 3.70 5.26
C GLY A 79 -11.68 4.63 4.15
N PHE A 80 -12.83 4.33 3.55
CA PHE A 80 -13.48 5.20 2.57
C PHE A 80 -14.56 6.04 3.24
N GLY A 81 -14.70 7.30 2.85
CA GLY A 81 -15.71 8.18 3.42
C GLY A 81 -15.46 9.65 3.13
N GLU A 82 -16.00 10.49 3.99
CA GLU A 82 -15.84 11.94 3.92
C GLU A 82 -14.71 12.42 4.84
N GLN A 83 -14.09 13.52 4.45
CA GLN A 83 -13.25 14.34 5.31
C GLN A 83 -14.05 15.57 5.71
N ASN A 84 -14.51 15.62 6.96
CA ASN A 84 -15.37 16.69 7.45
C ASN A 84 -14.56 17.90 7.93
N TYR A 85 -13.34 17.65 8.40
CA TYR A 85 -12.39 18.67 8.80
C TYR A 85 -11.00 18.36 8.25
N LYS A 86 -10.37 19.35 7.64
CA LYS A 86 -8.98 19.27 7.13
C LYS A 86 -8.10 20.19 7.99
N GLY A 87 -7.30 19.57 8.88
CA GLY A 87 -6.33 20.25 9.71
C GLY A 87 -5.06 20.68 8.95
N GLU A 88 -4.13 21.30 9.64
CA GLU A 88 -2.79 21.59 9.11
C GLU A 88 -1.98 20.31 8.92
N LYS A 89 -2.24 19.30 9.76
CA LYS A 89 -1.68 17.95 9.65
C LYS A 89 -2.80 16.95 9.42
N ILE A 90 -2.46 15.87 8.72
CA ILE A 90 -3.41 14.76 8.49
C ILE A 90 -3.91 14.17 9.82
N THR A 91 -3.05 14.08 10.83
CA THR A 91 -3.36 13.56 12.17
C THR A 91 -4.32 14.45 12.98
N GLU A 92 -4.54 15.69 12.56
CA GLU A 92 -5.53 16.63 13.13
C GLU A 92 -6.85 16.61 12.36
N SER A 93 -6.87 15.96 11.20
CA SER A 93 -8.03 15.88 10.32
C SER A 93 -9.02 14.82 10.80
N ASN A 94 -10.31 14.96 10.45
CA ASN A 94 -11.32 13.99 10.82
C ASN A 94 -12.40 13.81 9.75
N GLY A 95 -13.21 12.78 9.94
CA GLY A 95 -14.32 12.40 9.07
C GLY A 95 -14.55 10.90 9.09
N SER A 96 -15.57 10.43 8.39
CA SER A 96 -15.92 9.01 8.38
C SER A 96 -14.82 8.12 7.79
N ALA A 97 -14.02 8.62 6.83
CA ALA A 97 -12.88 7.89 6.28
C ALA A 97 -11.80 7.62 7.36
N PHE A 98 -11.51 8.61 8.21
CA PHE A 98 -10.54 8.50 9.31
C PHE A 98 -11.00 7.51 10.38
N VAL A 99 -12.26 7.60 10.79
CA VAL A 99 -12.84 6.70 11.79
C VAL A 99 -12.78 5.24 11.30
N ARG A 100 -13.27 4.99 10.08
CA ARG A 100 -13.27 3.65 9.49
C ARG A 100 -11.87 3.06 9.35
N SER A 101 -10.90 3.88 8.92
CA SER A 101 -9.51 3.44 8.80
C SER A 101 -8.92 3.11 10.16
N GLY A 102 -9.08 3.98 11.17
CA GLY A 102 -8.53 3.79 12.52
C GLY A 102 -9.11 2.58 13.25
N GLU A 103 -10.45 2.44 13.26
CA GLU A 103 -11.13 1.31 13.90
C GLU A 103 -10.74 -0.03 13.25
N LEU A 104 -10.69 -0.08 11.92
CA LEU A 104 -10.26 -1.26 11.20
C LEU A 104 -8.81 -1.61 11.53
N PHE A 105 -7.91 -0.62 11.60
CA PHE A 105 -6.50 -0.82 11.89
C PHE A 105 -6.27 -1.55 13.23
N GLU A 106 -7.01 -1.18 14.26
CA GLU A 106 -6.93 -1.85 15.56
C GLU A 106 -7.40 -3.32 15.52
N THR A 107 -8.32 -3.65 14.63
CA THR A 107 -8.75 -5.05 14.43
C THR A 107 -7.72 -5.88 13.67
N LEU A 108 -7.05 -5.30 12.67
CA LEU A 108 -6.04 -6.00 11.86
C LEU A 108 -4.87 -6.52 12.71
N LYS A 109 -4.43 -5.74 13.70
CA LYS A 109 -3.36 -6.15 14.64
C LYS A 109 -3.73 -7.45 15.37
N LYS A 110 -4.98 -7.58 15.82
CA LYS A 110 -5.48 -8.74 16.54
C LYS A 110 -5.68 -9.96 15.63
N GLN A 111 -6.14 -9.72 14.41
CA GLN A 111 -6.47 -10.78 13.43
C GLN A 111 -5.26 -11.26 12.63
N LYS A 112 -4.10 -10.56 12.73
CA LYS A 112 -2.90 -10.82 11.91
C LYS A 112 -3.18 -10.74 10.41
N VAL A 113 -4.03 -9.80 10.02
CA VAL A 113 -4.32 -9.46 8.62
C VAL A 113 -3.51 -8.22 8.25
N ASN A 114 -2.88 -8.23 7.07
CA ASN A 114 -1.97 -7.16 6.66
C ASN A 114 -2.61 -6.11 5.75
N LEU A 115 -3.77 -6.38 5.15
CA LEU A 115 -4.51 -5.41 4.33
C LEU A 115 -6.00 -5.68 4.41
N ALA A 116 -6.80 -4.66 4.72
CA ALA A 116 -8.25 -4.69 4.62
C ALA A 116 -8.79 -3.27 4.41
N LEU A 117 -10.07 -3.18 4.02
CA LEU A 117 -10.77 -1.93 3.81
C LEU A 117 -12.14 -1.90 4.50
N ASN A 118 -12.63 -0.68 4.74
CA ASN A 118 -13.97 -0.39 5.24
C ASN A 118 -14.55 0.79 4.46
N SER A 119 -15.57 0.53 3.63
CA SER A 119 -16.30 1.55 2.85
C SER A 119 -17.57 2.02 3.56
N GLY A 120 -17.99 1.32 4.60
CA GLY A 120 -19.28 1.47 5.25
C GLY A 120 -20.41 0.71 4.54
N ASN A 121 -20.12 -0.03 3.47
CA ASN A 121 -21.03 -0.96 2.81
C ASN A 121 -20.62 -2.39 3.16
N ASN A 122 -21.30 -3.01 4.10
CA ASN A 122 -20.94 -4.32 4.64
C ASN A 122 -20.85 -5.43 3.58
N SER A 123 -21.70 -5.42 2.55
CA SER A 123 -21.68 -6.44 1.49
C SER A 123 -20.43 -6.28 0.63
N PHE A 124 -20.17 -5.07 0.16
CA PHE A 124 -18.97 -4.73 -0.61
C PHE A 124 -17.69 -5.03 0.18
N ASP A 125 -17.64 -4.58 1.44
CA ASP A 125 -16.48 -4.78 2.32
C ASP A 125 -16.18 -6.27 2.54
N LYS A 126 -17.23 -7.10 2.71
CA LYS A 126 -17.08 -8.54 2.89
C LYS A 126 -16.46 -9.21 1.68
N ASP A 127 -16.92 -8.89 0.50
CA ASP A 127 -16.47 -9.52 -0.74
C ASP A 127 -15.05 -9.06 -1.09
N LEU A 128 -14.78 -7.77 -1.03
CA LEU A 128 -13.46 -7.24 -1.36
C LEU A 128 -12.40 -7.63 -0.30
N ASN A 129 -12.75 -7.64 0.99
CA ASN A 129 -11.83 -8.12 2.02
C ASN A 129 -11.56 -9.63 1.91
N LEU A 130 -12.48 -10.43 1.38
CA LEU A 130 -12.19 -11.82 1.04
C LEU A 130 -11.17 -11.91 -0.10
N MET A 131 -11.32 -11.12 -1.16
CA MET A 131 -10.36 -11.05 -2.26
C MET A 131 -8.98 -10.57 -1.78
N LEU A 132 -8.92 -9.57 -0.90
CA LEU A 132 -7.67 -9.10 -0.29
C LEU A 132 -6.99 -10.18 0.54
N ARG A 133 -7.74 -10.97 1.32
CA ARG A 133 -7.18 -12.10 2.06
C ARG A 133 -6.67 -13.22 1.15
N LEU A 134 -7.38 -13.50 0.05
CA LEU A 134 -6.89 -14.45 -0.97
C LEU A 134 -5.61 -13.93 -1.63
N SER A 135 -5.53 -12.65 -1.96
CA SER A 135 -4.32 -12.04 -2.51
C SER A 135 -3.14 -12.06 -1.54
N ALA A 136 -3.39 -12.03 -0.23
CA ALA A 136 -2.35 -12.13 0.79
C ALA A 136 -1.55 -13.44 0.69
N SER A 137 -2.16 -14.53 0.16
CA SER A 137 -1.47 -15.82 -0.05
C SER A 137 -0.23 -15.69 -0.96
N PHE A 138 -0.22 -14.74 -1.87
CA PHE A 138 0.95 -14.46 -2.72
C PHE A 138 1.63 -13.13 -2.39
N THR A 139 0.91 -12.07 -2.05
CA THR A 139 1.52 -10.77 -1.76
C THR A 139 2.36 -10.77 -0.48
N ASP A 140 1.96 -11.51 0.55
CA ASP A 140 2.73 -11.65 1.79
C ASP A 140 4.00 -12.50 1.59
N SER A 141 3.99 -13.37 0.58
CA SER A 141 5.14 -14.23 0.23
C SER A 141 6.10 -13.63 -0.81
N TRP A 142 5.89 -12.41 -1.28
CA TRP A 142 6.79 -11.79 -2.24
C TRP A 142 8.23 -11.76 -1.73
N LEU A 143 9.11 -12.35 -2.50
CA LEU A 143 10.55 -12.19 -2.32
C LEU A 143 10.96 -10.78 -2.78
N GLN A 144 12.09 -10.30 -2.29
CA GLN A 144 12.65 -9.00 -2.64
C GLN A 144 12.58 -8.70 -4.14
N GLN A 145 13.07 -9.62 -4.98
CA GLN A 145 13.11 -9.44 -6.43
C GLN A 145 11.72 -9.34 -7.09
N SER A 146 10.73 -10.07 -6.57
CA SER A 146 9.35 -9.96 -7.05
C SER A 146 8.73 -8.63 -6.64
N ALA A 147 8.99 -8.19 -5.43
CA ALA A 147 8.51 -6.91 -4.91
C ALA A 147 9.15 -5.71 -5.66
N GLU A 148 10.45 -5.76 -5.95
CA GLU A 148 11.13 -4.77 -6.81
C GLU A 148 10.45 -4.64 -8.17
N PHE A 149 10.15 -5.78 -8.81
CA PHE A 149 9.43 -5.79 -10.09
C PHE A 149 8.04 -5.16 -9.94
N VAL A 150 7.26 -5.58 -8.94
CA VAL A 150 5.90 -5.06 -8.73
C VAL A 150 5.91 -3.56 -8.51
N LEU A 151 6.84 -3.06 -7.68
CA LEU A 151 6.96 -1.62 -7.42
C LEU A 151 7.23 -0.84 -8.70
N VAL A 152 8.23 -1.26 -9.50
CA VAL A 152 8.57 -0.57 -10.76
C VAL A 152 7.42 -0.66 -11.75
N ALA A 153 6.76 -1.81 -11.88
CA ALA A 153 5.64 -2.00 -12.79
C ALA A 153 4.42 -1.15 -12.42
N LEU A 154 4.09 -1.06 -11.13
CA LEU A 154 3.00 -0.19 -10.65
C LEU A 154 3.31 1.31 -10.82
N GLN A 155 4.57 1.71 -10.70
CA GLN A 155 4.99 3.09 -10.93
C GLN A 155 5.05 3.47 -12.42
N ASN A 156 5.13 2.47 -13.32
CA ASN A 156 5.28 2.66 -14.76
C ASN A 156 4.29 1.76 -15.53
N PRO A 157 2.97 1.98 -15.43
CA PRO A 157 1.95 1.04 -15.90
C PRO A 157 1.94 0.85 -17.42
N THR A 158 2.56 1.75 -18.18
CA THR A 158 2.64 1.70 -19.65
C THR A 158 3.94 1.08 -20.16
N PHE A 159 4.89 0.76 -19.27
CA PHE A 159 6.20 0.24 -19.67
C PHE A 159 6.11 -1.22 -20.09
N SER A 160 6.83 -1.54 -21.16
CA SER A 160 7.09 -2.92 -21.59
C SER A 160 7.99 -3.65 -20.60
N GLN A 161 8.03 -4.97 -20.71
CA GLN A 161 8.96 -5.79 -19.93
C GLN A 161 10.44 -5.43 -20.18
N GLU A 162 10.77 -4.96 -21.39
CA GLU A 162 12.13 -4.53 -21.73
C GLU A 162 12.50 -3.24 -20.99
N GLU A 163 11.59 -2.24 -20.99
CA GLU A 163 11.79 -0.98 -20.26
C GLU A 163 11.90 -1.20 -18.75
N ILE A 164 11.05 -2.05 -18.18
CA ILE A 164 11.16 -2.47 -16.77
C ILE A 164 12.50 -3.17 -16.52
N GLY A 165 12.94 -4.02 -17.46
CA GLY A 165 14.22 -4.70 -17.39
C GLY A 165 15.40 -3.73 -17.34
N ASN A 166 15.35 -2.66 -18.14
CA ASN A 166 16.39 -1.62 -18.15
C ASN A 166 16.47 -0.90 -16.78
N ILE A 167 15.33 -0.58 -16.16
CA ILE A 167 15.31 0.02 -14.81
C ILE A 167 15.91 -0.93 -13.76
N LEU A 168 15.55 -2.22 -13.84
CA LEU A 168 15.98 -3.23 -12.86
C LEU A 168 17.37 -3.81 -13.14
N GLY A 169 18.00 -3.45 -14.26
CA GLY A 169 19.31 -4.01 -14.67
C GLY A 169 19.25 -5.50 -15.00
N ILE A 170 18.13 -6.00 -15.55
CA ILE A 170 17.90 -7.41 -15.89
C ILE A 170 17.29 -7.56 -17.28
N ASN A 171 17.44 -8.74 -17.89
CA ASN A 171 16.85 -9.01 -19.20
C ASN A 171 15.33 -9.29 -19.12
N GLN A 172 14.64 -9.17 -20.26
CA GLN A 172 13.21 -9.40 -20.40
C GLN A 172 12.76 -10.78 -19.84
N ALA A 173 13.52 -11.83 -20.07
CA ALA A 173 13.19 -13.17 -19.56
C ALA A 173 13.19 -13.23 -18.03
N ALA A 174 14.07 -12.47 -17.38
CA ALA A 174 14.07 -12.35 -15.91
C ALA A 174 12.88 -11.52 -15.42
N VAL A 175 12.49 -10.44 -16.12
CA VAL A 175 11.29 -9.67 -15.86
C VAL A 175 10.04 -10.55 -15.94
N SER A 176 9.87 -11.30 -17.03
CA SER A 176 8.75 -12.22 -17.23
C SER A 176 8.63 -13.25 -16.09
N ARG A 177 9.78 -13.80 -15.61
CA ARG A 177 9.78 -14.69 -14.45
C ARG A 177 9.38 -14.01 -13.15
N ARG A 178 9.83 -12.76 -12.90
CA ARG A 178 9.44 -11.98 -11.72
C ARG A 178 7.95 -11.63 -11.75
N GLN A 179 7.42 -11.22 -12.91
CA GLN A 179 6.00 -10.95 -13.15
C GLN A 179 5.14 -12.17 -12.82
N LYS A 180 5.50 -13.33 -13.35
CA LYS A 180 4.78 -14.59 -13.11
C LYS A 180 4.80 -15.00 -11.63
N ARG A 181 5.96 -14.91 -10.97
CA ARG A 181 6.13 -15.27 -9.55
C ARG A 181 5.38 -14.33 -8.60
N SER A 182 5.26 -13.07 -8.97
CA SER A 182 4.53 -12.07 -8.16
C SER A 182 3.02 -12.18 -8.31
N HIS A 183 2.53 -12.99 -9.24
CA HIS A 183 1.11 -13.03 -9.64
C HIS A 183 0.56 -11.65 -10.04
N PHE A 184 1.38 -10.85 -10.74
CA PHE A 184 1.09 -9.45 -11.05
C PHE A 184 -0.23 -9.27 -11.83
N GLU A 185 -0.55 -10.19 -12.75
CA GLU A 185 -1.81 -10.14 -13.50
C GLU A 185 -3.04 -10.27 -12.59
N LEU A 186 -2.97 -11.13 -11.56
CA LEU A 186 -4.06 -11.25 -10.58
C LEU A 186 -4.17 -9.99 -9.70
N LEU A 187 -3.04 -9.35 -9.42
CA LEU A 187 -3.02 -8.09 -8.68
C LEU A 187 -3.72 -6.97 -9.46
N LEU A 188 -3.46 -6.86 -10.78
CA LEU A 188 -4.13 -5.89 -11.65
C LEU A 188 -5.63 -6.16 -11.77
N GLN A 189 -6.05 -7.43 -11.85
CA GLN A 189 -7.47 -7.79 -11.88
C GLN A 189 -8.18 -7.43 -10.57
N LEU A 190 -7.52 -7.63 -9.44
CA LEU A 190 -8.05 -7.24 -8.13
C LEU A 190 -8.21 -5.73 -7.99
N GLU A 191 -7.28 -4.97 -8.52
CA GLU A 191 -7.31 -3.50 -8.47
C GLU A 191 -8.47 -2.93 -9.30
N GLN A 192 -8.83 -3.59 -10.38
CA GLN A 192 -9.93 -3.19 -11.28
C GLN A 192 -11.31 -3.71 -10.84
N SER A 193 -11.40 -4.54 -9.81
CA SER A 193 -12.66 -5.12 -9.31
C SER A 193 -13.37 -4.17 -8.34
#